data_d98047e4a26f3a5eb2dbd48cb1030e20
#
_entry.id   d98047e4a26f3a5eb2dbd48cb1030e20
#
_cell.length_a   1.000
_cell.length_b   1.000
_cell.length_c   1.000
_cell.angle_alpha   90.00
_cell.angle_beta   90.00
_cell.angle_gamma   90.00
#
_symmetry.space_group_name_H-M   'P 1'
#
loop_
_entity.id
_entity.type
_entity.pdbx_description
1 polymer ?
#
loop_
_entity_poly.entity_id
_entity_poly.type
_entity_poly.pdbx_seq_one_letter_code
_entity_poly.pdbx_strand_id
1 'polypeptide(L)'
;MDKLPKIGLPILFVIVVLIILIAKSTVTIDSGEAGVLYKTFGGGVVTDQPPLGEGFHVVAPWNKVYVYEVRQQSLDENMQVLSSNGLEIRLDASIWYQPSYESLGLLHQEKGENYVQRVLQPAVRSAARAVVGRYQPEQLYSSKREAIQKEIFDETKILLKDQYVQINEVLVRDVSLPVTIKEAIERKLRQEQESLEYVFRLTKAEQEAERQKIDAEGKANANRILSASLNDMVLREKGIQATVELAKSPNSKVVVIGSGDGGMPLILGNN
;
A
#
# COMPACT_ATOMS: atom_id res chain seq x y z
N MET A 1 -48.83 -67.01 -6.77
CA MET A 1 -48.63 -65.77 -6.02
C MET A 1 -47.94 -66.16 -4.73
N ASP A 2 -46.62 -66.14 -4.72
CA ASP A 2 -45.80 -66.66 -3.66
C ASP A 2 -45.89 -65.73 -2.46
N LYS A 3 -46.23 -66.31 -1.32
CA LYS A 3 -46.27 -65.61 -0.02
C LYS A 3 -44.82 -65.24 0.34
N LEU A 4 -44.46 -63.98 0.10
CA LEU A 4 -43.25 -63.42 0.69
C LEU A 4 -43.15 -63.86 2.15
N PRO A 5 -42.04 -64.47 2.61
CA PRO A 5 -41.93 -64.96 3.97
C PRO A 5 -42.14 -63.80 4.90
N LYS A 6 -43.03 -63.96 5.89
CA LYS A 6 -43.44 -62.94 6.88
C LYS A 6 -42.23 -62.34 7.64
N ILE A 7 -41.05 -62.92 7.54
CA ILE A 7 -39.77 -62.54 8.12
C ILE A 7 -39.00 -61.56 7.22
N GLY A 8 -39.24 -61.53 5.89
CA GLY A 8 -38.48 -60.66 4.97
C GLY A 8 -38.81 -59.18 5.10
N LEU A 9 -40.08 -58.84 5.44
CA LEU A 9 -40.50 -57.42 5.59
C LEU A 9 -39.85 -56.71 6.77
N PRO A 10 -39.79 -57.26 8.00
CA PRO A 10 -39.07 -56.62 9.11
C PRO A 10 -37.56 -56.54 8.89
N ILE A 11 -36.93 -57.53 8.25
CA ILE A 11 -35.52 -57.49 7.92
C ILE A 11 -35.23 -56.36 6.93
N LEU A 12 -36.03 -56.22 5.87
CA LEU A 12 -35.89 -55.13 4.90
C LEU A 12 -36.02 -53.78 5.59
N PHE A 13 -36.99 -53.60 6.49
CA PHE A 13 -37.15 -52.36 7.29
C PHE A 13 -35.92 -52.04 8.14
N VAL A 14 -35.34 -53.02 8.85
CA VAL A 14 -34.12 -52.85 9.63
C VAL A 14 -32.95 -52.44 8.75
N ILE A 15 -32.77 -53.03 7.57
CA ILE A 15 -31.72 -52.69 6.63
C ILE A 15 -31.88 -51.25 6.14
N VAL A 16 -33.08 -50.83 5.79
CA VAL A 16 -33.36 -49.43 5.36
C VAL A 16 -33.04 -48.45 6.45
N VAL A 17 -33.48 -48.73 7.74
CA VAL A 17 -33.17 -47.90 8.90
C VAL A 17 -31.64 -47.80 9.10
N LEU A 18 -30.95 -48.92 8.98
CA LEU A 18 -29.50 -48.96 9.17
C LEU A 18 -28.77 -48.15 8.07
N ILE A 19 -29.20 -48.23 6.82
CA ILE A 19 -28.67 -47.42 5.71
C ILE A 19 -28.89 -45.91 6.00
N ILE A 20 -30.09 -45.53 6.44
CA ILE A 20 -30.42 -44.14 6.79
C ILE A 20 -29.53 -43.63 7.97
N LEU A 21 -29.30 -44.46 8.97
CA LEU A 21 -28.43 -44.12 10.12
C LEU A 21 -26.98 -43.92 9.67
N ILE A 22 -26.45 -44.82 8.85
CA ILE A 22 -25.10 -44.73 8.31
C ILE A 22 -24.98 -43.48 7.45
N ALA A 23 -25.93 -43.21 6.56
CA ALA A 23 -25.92 -42.03 5.69
C ALA A 23 -25.96 -40.68 6.50
N LYS A 24 -26.64 -40.68 7.64
CA LYS A 24 -26.67 -39.51 8.55
C LYS A 24 -25.49 -39.43 9.51
N SER A 25 -24.71 -40.50 9.63
CA SER A 25 -23.55 -40.56 10.53
C SER A 25 -22.25 -40.09 9.88
N THR A 26 -22.27 -39.85 8.58
CA THR A 26 -21.05 -39.48 7.83
C THR A 26 -21.05 -38.00 7.47
N VAL A 27 -19.94 -37.34 7.75
CA VAL A 27 -19.68 -35.93 7.42
C VAL A 27 -18.32 -35.87 6.75
N THR A 28 -18.27 -35.25 5.58
CA THR A 28 -16.99 -34.93 4.90
C THR A 28 -16.72 -33.43 5.07
N ILE A 29 -15.54 -33.11 5.51
CA ILE A 29 -15.05 -31.73 5.68
C ILE A 29 -14.01 -31.48 4.59
N ASP A 30 -14.25 -30.46 3.79
CA ASP A 30 -13.38 -30.11 2.66
C ASP A 30 -12.07 -29.49 3.11
N SER A 31 -11.11 -29.42 2.19
CA SER A 31 -9.82 -28.82 2.48
C SER A 31 -9.95 -27.33 2.77
N GLY A 32 -9.32 -26.88 3.85
CA GLY A 32 -9.40 -25.49 4.34
C GLY A 32 -10.62 -25.20 5.22
N GLU A 33 -11.38 -26.25 5.58
CA GLU A 33 -12.52 -26.18 6.50
C GLU A 33 -12.27 -26.94 7.78
N ALA A 34 -13.03 -26.63 8.80
CA ALA A 34 -13.04 -27.36 10.08
C ALA A 34 -14.45 -27.47 10.65
N GLY A 35 -14.74 -28.60 11.27
CA GLY A 35 -16.06 -28.94 11.81
C GLY A 35 -16.14 -28.76 13.32
N VAL A 36 -17.13 -28.02 13.79
CA VAL A 36 -17.48 -27.94 15.20
C VAL A 36 -18.59 -28.94 15.51
N LEU A 37 -18.30 -29.89 16.40
CA LEU A 37 -19.26 -30.92 16.79
C LEU A 37 -20.25 -30.39 17.84
N TYR A 38 -21.54 -30.52 17.55
CA TYR A 38 -22.61 -30.28 18.48
C TYR A 38 -23.27 -31.62 18.90
N LYS A 39 -23.15 -31.98 20.19
CA LYS A 39 -23.73 -33.18 20.74
C LYS A 39 -25.17 -32.89 21.20
N THR A 40 -26.14 -33.41 20.48
CA THR A 40 -27.57 -33.23 20.81
C THR A 40 -27.95 -33.88 22.15
N PHE A 41 -27.38 -35.04 22.45
CA PHE A 41 -27.56 -35.74 23.72
C PHE A 41 -26.22 -35.79 24.47
N GLY A 42 -25.87 -34.72 25.19
CA GLY A 42 -24.70 -34.74 26.04
C GLY A 42 -23.72 -33.58 25.84
N GLY A 43 -24.07 -32.41 26.32
CA GLY A 43 -23.15 -31.31 26.53
C GLY A 43 -23.15 -30.18 25.49
N GLY A 44 -23.88 -30.29 24.37
CA GLY A 44 -23.94 -29.23 23.38
C GLY A 44 -22.69 -29.11 22.52
N VAL A 45 -22.19 -27.91 22.34
CA VAL A 45 -20.94 -27.64 21.54
C VAL A 45 -19.73 -28.23 22.26
N VAL A 46 -18.91 -28.96 21.54
CA VAL A 46 -17.64 -29.49 22.04
C VAL A 46 -16.59 -28.38 21.95
N THR A 47 -16.11 -27.94 23.11
CA THR A 47 -15.12 -26.86 23.23
C THR A 47 -13.79 -27.31 23.84
N ASP A 48 -13.79 -28.49 24.46
CA ASP A 48 -12.66 -29.12 25.16
C ASP A 48 -11.77 -29.98 24.24
N GLN A 49 -12.18 -30.17 23.00
CA GLN A 49 -11.44 -30.92 21.99
C GLN A 49 -11.21 -30.04 20.76
N PRO A 50 -10.12 -30.29 20.02
CA PRO A 50 -9.91 -29.58 18.77
C PRO A 50 -11.07 -29.85 17.78
N PRO A 51 -11.37 -28.91 16.88
CA PRO A 51 -12.40 -29.12 15.85
C PRO A 51 -12.04 -30.31 14.95
N LEU A 52 -13.05 -30.89 14.32
CA LEU A 52 -12.85 -31.92 13.32
C LEU A 52 -12.09 -31.33 12.15
N GLY A 53 -10.94 -31.92 11.79
CA GLY A 53 -10.14 -31.49 10.65
C GLY A 53 -10.72 -31.94 9.30
N GLU A 54 -9.95 -31.71 8.26
CA GLU A 54 -10.27 -32.14 6.88
C GLU A 54 -10.45 -33.65 6.79
N GLY A 55 -11.32 -34.10 5.89
CA GLY A 55 -11.51 -35.49 5.56
C GLY A 55 -12.84 -36.06 6.00
N PHE A 56 -12.89 -37.40 6.07
CA PHE A 56 -14.08 -38.16 6.37
C PHE A 56 -14.20 -38.43 7.86
N HIS A 57 -15.35 -38.05 8.44
CA HIS A 57 -15.65 -38.25 9.86
C HIS A 57 -16.93 -39.02 10.04
N VAL A 58 -16.95 -39.88 11.07
CA VAL A 58 -18.14 -40.60 11.50
C VAL A 58 -18.60 -40.00 12.82
N VAL A 59 -19.82 -39.44 12.83
CA VAL A 59 -20.44 -38.85 14.00
C VAL A 59 -21.76 -39.54 14.29
N ALA A 60 -22.23 -39.47 15.52
CA ALA A 60 -23.56 -40.04 15.84
C ALA A 60 -24.64 -39.34 14.99
N PRO A 61 -25.64 -40.07 14.45
CA PRO A 61 -26.62 -39.56 13.49
C PRO A 61 -27.54 -38.45 14.03
N TRP A 62 -27.56 -38.28 15.34
CA TRP A 62 -28.31 -37.20 16.06
C TRP A 62 -27.44 -35.97 16.33
N ASN A 63 -26.15 -36.05 16.17
CA ASN A 63 -25.23 -34.91 16.33
C ASN A 63 -25.21 -34.06 15.07
N LYS A 64 -24.82 -32.79 15.26
CA LYS A 64 -24.64 -31.85 14.15
C LYS A 64 -23.18 -31.44 14.05
N VAL A 65 -22.70 -31.22 12.86
CA VAL A 65 -21.38 -30.63 12.61
C VAL A 65 -21.59 -29.32 11.87
N TYR A 66 -21.06 -28.26 12.43
CA TYR A 66 -21.05 -26.92 11.84
C TYR A 66 -19.70 -26.71 11.19
N VAL A 67 -19.68 -26.48 9.89
CA VAL A 67 -18.46 -26.36 9.09
C VAL A 67 -18.10 -24.88 8.96
N TYR A 68 -16.83 -24.57 9.21
CA TYR A 68 -16.26 -23.23 9.10
C TYR A 68 -15.08 -23.23 8.16
N GLU A 69 -14.99 -22.25 7.27
CA GLU A 69 -13.76 -21.97 6.53
C GLU A 69 -12.73 -21.37 7.48
N VAL A 70 -11.57 -22.04 7.63
CA VAL A 70 -10.50 -21.63 8.54
C VAL A 70 -9.32 -20.96 7.82
N ARG A 71 -9.38 -20.89 6.49
CA ARG A 71 -8.44 -20.12 5.68
C ARG A 71 -8.67 -18.62 5.87
N GLN A 72 -7.70 -17.85 5.40
CA GLN A 72 -7.83 -16.41 5.34
C GLN A 72 -8.96 -16.00 4.38
N GLN A 73 -9.87 -15.21 4.88
CA GLN A 73 -11.00 -14.63 4.17
C GLN A 73 -10.85 -13.12 4.09
N SER A 74 -11.59 -12.48 3.19
CA SER A 74 -11.68 -11.02 3.13
C SER A 74 -13.10 -10.54 3.39
N LEU A 75 -13.21 -9.49 4.19
CA LEU A 75 -14.44 -8.74 4.41
C LEU A 75 -14.27 -7.34 3.85
N ASP A 76 -15.08 -7.01 2.87
CA ASP A 76 -15.15 -5.65 2.33
C ASP A 76 -16.19 -4.85 3.10
N GLU A 77 -15.78 -3.71 3.65
CA GLU A 77 -16.61 -2.87 4.49
C GLU A 77 -16.60 -1.43 3.98
N ASN A 78 -17.80 -0.91 3.70
CA ASN A 78 -18.02 0.50 3.38
C ASN A 78 -18.67 1.18 4.57
N MET A 79 -17.99 2.18 5.13
CA MET A 79 -18.46 2.83 6.35
C MET A 79 -18.38 4.36 6.25
N GLN A 80 -19.30 5.02 6.93
CA GLN A 80 -19.28 6.47 7.11
C GLN A 80 -18.72 6.78 8.49
N VAL A 81 -17.69 7.62 8.52
CA VAL A 81 -16.97 8.01 9.72
C VAL A 81 -16.81 9.52 9.76
N LEU A 82 -16.68 10.08 10.94
CA LEU A 82 -16.45 11.51 11.12
C LEU A 82 -14.98 11.75 11.40
N SER A 83 -14.41 12.74 10.71
CA SER A 83 -13.07 13.24 10.99
C SER A 83 -13.02 14.14 12.24
N SER A 84 -11.83 14.56 12.66
CA SER A 84 -11.63 15.38 13.85
C SER A 84 -12.36 16.72 13.83
N ASN A 85 -12.65 17.26 12.65
CA ASN A 85 -13.42 18.50 12.47
C ASN A 85 -14.92 18.28 12.19
N GLY A 86 -15.42 17.03 12.37
CA GLY A 86 -16.85 16.68 12.20
C GLY A 86 -17.28 16.48 10.75
N LEU A 87 -16.34 16.42 9.79
CA LEU A 87 -16.67 16.12 8.40
C LEU A 87 -16.97 14.64 8.22
N GLU A 88 -18.06 14.32 7.55
CA GLU A 88 -18.41 12.96 7.17
C GLU A 88 -17.56 12.49 6.00
N ILE A 89 -16.92 11.36 6.19
CA ILE A 89 -15.99 10.71 5.24
C ILE A 89 -16.49 9.29 4.99
N ARG A 90 -16.53 8.88 3.72
CA ARG A 90 -16.76 7.50 3.36
C ARG A 90 -15.42 6.79 3.25
N LEU A 91 -15.30 5.70 4.01
CA LEU A 91 -14.11 4.85 4.08
C LEU A 91 -14.45 3.46 3.54
N ASP A 92 -13.75 3.02 2.50
CA ASP A 92 -13.80 1.67 1.99
C ASP A 92 -12.56 0.90 2.47
N ALA A 93 -12.79 -0.18 3.21
CA ALA A 93 -11.73 -1.01 3.73
C ALA A 93 -11.96 -2.48 3.41
N SER A 94 -10.87 -3.20 3.17
CA SER A 94 -10.85 -4.66 3.05
C SER A 94 -10.09 -5.24 4.23
N ILE A 95 -10.71 -6.13 4.96
CA ILE A 95 -10.18 -6.72 6.18
C ILE A 95 -9.88 -8.18 5.91
N TRP A 96 -8.63 -8.58 6.08
CA TRP A 96 -8.24 -9.97 6.00
C TRP A 96 -8.25 -10.60 7.37
N TYR A 97 -9.02 -11.66 7.51
CA TYR A 97 -9.26 -12.31 8.78
C TYR A 97 -9.36 -13.83 8.62
N GLN A 98 -9.26 -14.51 9.73
CA GLN A 98 -9.53 -15.95 9.84
C GLN A 98 -10.02 -16.27 11.25
N PRO A 99 -10.91 -17.26 11.42
CA PRO A 99 -11.26 -17.75 12.75
C PRO A 99 -10.06 -18.48 13.36
N SER A 100 -9.95 -18.42 14.69
CA SER A 100 -8.93 -19.18 15.40
C SER A 100 -9.28 -20.65 15.40
N TYR A 101 -8.47 -21.47 14.72
CA TYR A 101 -8.71 -22.91 14.57
C TYR A 101 -8.90 -23.60 15.91
N GLU A 102 -8.00 -23.39 16.86
CA GLU A 102 -8.03 -24.04 18.18
C GLU A 102 -9.26 -23.65 19.01
N SER A 103 -9.79 -22.46 18.80
CA SER A 103 -10.91 -21.91 19.58
C SER A 103 -12.23 -21.89 18.81
N LEU A 104 -12.33 -22.66 17.72
CA LEU A 104 -13.49 -22.65 16.84
C LEU A 104 -14.77 -23.12 17.56
N GLY A 105 -14.65 -24.06 18.47
CA GLY A 105 -15.74 -24.51 19.34
C GLY A 105 -16.28 -23.40 20.23
N LEU A 106 -15.39 -22.61 20.84
CA LEU A 106 -15.76 -21.44 21.67
C LEU A 106 -16.36 -20.32 20.80
N LEU A 107 -15.80 -20.07 19.63
CA LEU A 107 -16.36 -19.13 18.65
C LEU A 107 -17.81 -19.50 18.32
N HIS A 108 -18.06 -20.78 18.00
CA HIS A 108 -19.41 -21.25 17.69
C HIS A 108 -20.36 -21.11 18.90
N GLN A 109 -19.89 -21.49 20.08
CA GLN A 109 -20.70 -21.47 21.30
C GLN A 109 -21.10 -20.04 21.69
N GLU A 110 -20.15 -19.10 21.67
CA GLU A 110 -20.38 -17.74 22.19
C GLU A 110 -20.90 -16.77 21.12
N LYS A 111 -20.43 -16.90 19.89
CA LYS A 111 -20.72 -15.92 18.82
C LYS A 111 -21.63 -16.49 17.73
N GLY A 112 -21.61 -17.82 17.52
CA GLY A 112 -22.39 -18.51 16.51
C GLY A 112 -21.81 -18.39 15.09
N GLU A 113 -22.55 -18.89 14.11
CA GLU A 113 -22.15 -18.88 12.70
C GLU A 113 -21.96 -17.46 12.12
N ASN A 114 -22.75 -16.51 12.59
CA ASN A 114 -22.74 -15.14 12.10
C ASN A 114 -21.73 -14.24 12.86
N TYR A 115 -20.59 -14.79 13.30
CA TYR A 115 -19.57 -14.06 14.05
C TYR A 115 -19.00 -12.87 13.29
N VAL A 116 -18.93 -12.94 11.96
CA VAL A 116 -18.48 -11.84 11.12
C VAL A 116 -19.34 -10.59 11.32
N GLN A 117 -20.67 -10.73 11.22
CA GLN A 117 -21.59 -9.60 11.37
C GLN A 117 -21.76 -9.17 12.84
N ARG A 118 -21.60 -10.09 13.78
CA ARG A 118 -21.83 -9.81 15.21
C ARG A 118 -20.60 -9.28 15.93
N VAL A 119 -19.41 -9.67 15.48
CA VAL A 119 -18.14 -9.36 16.17
C VAL A 119 -17.19 -8.59 15.27
N LEU A 120 -16.82 -9.13 14.11
CA LEU A 120 -15.80 -8.54 13.25
C LEU A 120 -16.21 -7.18 12.69
N GLN A 121 -17.37 -7.08 12.06
CA GLN A 121 -17.86 -5.82 11.48
C GLN A 121 -17.98 -4.68 12.52
N PRO A 122 -18.63 -4.88 13.67
CA PRO A 122 -18.72 -3.84 14.69
C PRO A 122 -17.36 -3.42 15.25
N ALA A 123 -16.43 -4.37 15.43
CA ALA A 123 -15.08 -4.08 15.91
C ALA A 123 -14.31 -3.19 14.90
N VAL A 124 -14.33 -3.56 13.62
CA VAL A 124 -13.69 -2.76 12.55
C VAL A 124 -14.29 -1.37 12.45
N ARG A 125 -15.62 -1.26 12.46
CA ARG A 125 -16.32 0.03 12.42
C ARG A 125 -15.99 0.90 13.63
N SER A 126 -15.89 0.30 14.82
CA SER A 126 -15.53 1.01 16.04
C SER A 126 -14.08 1.53 15.97
N ALA A 127 -13.15 0.67 15.57
CA ALA A 127 -11.74 1.03 15.39
C ALA A 127 -11.58 2.15 14.36
N ALA A 128 -12.21 2.01 13.19
CA ALA A 128 -12.16 3.01 12.14
C ALA A 128 -12.71 4.37 12.61
N ARG A 129 -13.83 4.41 13.32
CA ARG A 129 -14.37 5.65 13.89
C ARG A 129 -13.43 6.28 14.91
N ALA A 130 -12.87 5.47 15.80
CA ALA A 130 -11.95 5.95 16.83
C ALA A 130 -10.68 6.54 16.23
N VAL A 131 -10.10 5.89 15.23
CA VAL A 131 -8.88 6.32 14.59
C VAL A 131 -9.14 7.53 13.68
N VAL A 132 -10.08 7.44 12.74
CA VAL A 132 -10.38 8.53 11.79
C VAL A 132 -10.79 9.80 12.49
N GLY A 133 -11.51 9.71 13.63
CA GLY A 133 -11.88 10.85 14.45
C GLY A 133 -10.72 11.63 15.05
N ARG A 134 -9.51 11.12 15.04
CA ARG A 134 -8.28 11.81 15.50
C ARG A 134 -7.60 12.62 14.38
N TYR A 135 -7.94 12.35 13.11
CA TYR A 135 -7.25 12.91 11.94
C TYR A 135 -8.09 13.95 11.21
N GLN A 136 -7.41 14.93 10.62
CA GLN A 136 -8.04 15.87 9.71
C GLN A 136 -8.24 15.25 8.32
N PRO A 137 -9.25 15.69 7.54
CA PRO A 137 -9.54 15.16 6.20
C PRO A 137 -8.35 15.20 5.25
N GLU A 138 -7.52 16.24 5.33
CA GLU A 138 -6.31 16.39 4.51
C GLU A 138 -5.28 15.29 4.77
N GLN A 139 -5.13 14.90 6.03
CA GLN A 139 -4.20 13.85 6.45
C GLN A 139 -4.65 12.45 5.98
N LEU A 140 -5.97 12.22 5.98
CA LEU A 140 -6.58 10.99 5.48
C LEU A 140 -6.40 10.83 3.97
N TYR A 141 -6.45 11.95 3.24
CA TYR A 141 -6.40 11.95 1.78
C TYR A 141 -4.95 11.86 1.23
N SER A 142 -3.94 12.37 1.94
CA SER A 142 -2.61 12.55 1.36
C SER A 142 -1.47 11.79 2.06
N SER A 143 -1.06 12.22 3.25
CA SER A 143 0.27 11.87 3.75
C SER A 143 0.32 10.79 4.83
N LYS A 144 -0.82 10.49 5.48
CA LYS A 144 -0.83 9.58 6.65
C LYS A 144 -1.68 8.31 6.46
N ARG A 145 -2.04 7.99 5.23
CA ARG A 145 -2.90 6.84 4.93
C ARG A 145 -2.37 5.53 5.51
N GLU A 146 -1.08 5.25 5.34
CA GLU A 146 -0.44 4.04 5.87
C GLU A 146 -0.43 4.01 7.39
N ALA A 147 -0.15 5.15 8.04
CA ALA A 147 -0.17 5.25 9.49
C ALA A 147 -1.58 5.00 10.04
N ILE A 148 -2.60 5.57 9.40
CA ILE A 148 -4.01 5.41 9.76
C ILE A 148 -4.46 3.95 9.56
N GLN A 149 -4.08 3.34 8.46
CA GLN A 149 -4.34 1.92 8.19
C GLN A 149 -3.77 1.04 9.30
N LYS A 150 -2.51 1.29 9.69
CA LYS A 150 -1.87 0.57 10.79
C LYS A 150 -2.55 0.80 12.12
N GLU A 151 -2.94 2.04 12.45
CA GLU A 151 -3.68 2.31 13.68
C GLU A 151 -5.05 1.63 13.71
N ILE A 152 -5.78 1.59 12.58
CA ILE A 152 -7.06 0.86 12.48
C ILE A 152 -6.83 -0.64 12.70
N PHE A 153 -5.77 -1.20 12.12
CA PHE A 153 -5.41 -2.60 12.35
C PHE A 153 -5.11 -2.87 13.83
N ASP A 154 -4.25 -2.07 14.45
CA ASP A 154 -3.84 -2.25 15.85
C ASP A 154 -5.04 -2.11 16.80
N GLU A 155 -5.90 -1.10 16.60
CA GLU A 155 -7.12 -0.90 17.37
C GLU A 155 -8.12 -2.05 17.20
N THR A 156 -8.31 -2.52 15.95
CA THR A 156 -9.18 -3.66 15.66
C THR A 156 -8.65 -4.93 16.33
N LYS A 157 -7.34 -5.15 16.29
CA LYS A 157 -6.68 -6.28 16.95
C LYS A 157 -6.89 -6.28 18.46
N ILE A 158 -6.86 -5.10 19.09
CA ILE A 158 -7.16 -4.96 20.54
C ILE A 158 -8.62 -5.34 20.82
N LEU A 159 -9.57 -4.86 20.01
CA LEU A 159 -11.00 -5.15 20.18
C LEU A 159 -11.33 -6.64 19.95
N LEU A 160 -10.56 -7.33 19.12
CA LEU A 160 -10.76 -8.75 18.80
C LEU A 160 -9.94 -9.70 19.66
N LYS A 161 -9.15 -9.23 20.61
CA LYS A 161 -8.20 -10.03 21.38
C LYS A 161 -8.81 -11.30 22.00
N ASP A 162 -10.03 -11.23 22.51
CA ASP A 162 -10.69 -12.36 23.18
C ASP A 162 -11.98 -12.79 22.43
N GLN A 163 -12.01 -12.60 21.13
CA GLN A 163 -13.18 -12.86 20.28
C GLN A 163 -13.03 -14.07 19.37
N TYR A 164 -11.93 -14.83 19.49
CA TYR A 164 -11.66 -16.05 18.71
C TYR A 164 -11.52 -15.83 17.20
N VAL A 165 -11.31 -14.58 16.78
CA VAL A 165 -11.09 -14.18 15.39
C VAL A 165 -9.77 -13.44 15.31
N GLN A 166 -8.94 -13.82 14.34
CA GLN A 166 -7.66 -13.17 14.08
C GLN A 166 -7.79 -12.29 12.83
N ILE A 167 -7.27 -11.07 12.91
CA ILE A 167 -7.07 -10.23 11.73
C ILE A 167 -5.62 -10.32 11.28
N ASN A 168 -5.43 -10.46 9.99
CA ASN A 168 -4.12 -10.52 9.37
C ASN A 168 -3.70 -9.15 8.85
N GLU A 169 -4.66 -8.42 8.25
CA GLU A 169 -4.42 -7.08 7.71
C GLU A 169 -5.73 -6.29 7.57
N VAL A 170 -5.60 -4.98 7.61
CA VAL A 170 -6.67 -4.03 7.25
C VAL A 170 -6.13 -3.16 6.13
N LEU A 171 -6.78 -3.16 4.99
CA LEU A 171 -6.41 -2.39 3.80
C LEU A 171 -7.45 -1.29 3.59
N VAL A 172 -7.04 -0.03 3.67
CA VAL A 172 -7.89 1.10 3.29
C VAL A 172 -7.80 1.26 1.77
N ARG A 173 -8.89 0.93 1.06
CA ARG A 173 -8.96 0.99 -0.41
C ARG A 173 -9.21 2.39 -0.92
N ASP A 174 -10.22 3.04 -0.38
CA ASP A 174 -10.59 4.39 -0.78
C ASP A 174 -11.05 5.24 0.40
N VAL A 175 -10.81 6.54 0.28
CA VAL A 175 -11.27 7.57 1.21
C VAL A 175 -11.98 8.64 0.39
N SER A 176 -13.29 8.58 0.39
CA SER A 176 -14.13 9.52 -0.37
C SER A 176 -14.59 10.70 0.49
N LEU A 177 -14.23 11.89 0.04
CA LEU A 177 -14.65 13.16 0.62
C LEU A 177 -15.78 13.80 -0.19
N PRO A 178 -16.64 14.64 0.41
CA PRO A 178 -17.54 15.50 -0.35
C PRO A 178 -16.79 16.34 -1.39
N VAL A 179 -17.35 16.47 -2.59
CA VAL A 179 -16.68 17.09 -3.75
C VAL A 179 -16.15 18.51 -3.44
N THR A 180 -16.95 19.30 -2.74
CA THR A 180 -16.57 20.67 -2.35
C THR A 180 -15.33 20.73 -1.46
N ILE A 181 -15.20 19.77 -0.55
CA ILE A 181 -14.06 19.68 0.36
C ILE A 181 -12.83 19.14 -0.36
N LYS A 182 -13.01 18.13 -1.20
CA LYS A 182 -11.95 17.59 -2.04
C LYS A 182 -11.32 18.68 -2.90
N GLU A 183 -12.13 19.48 -3.60
CA GLU A 183 -11.66 20.61 -4.41
C GLU A 183 -10.94 21.69 -3.58
N ALA A 184 -11.41 21.96 -2.35
CA ALA A 184 -10.74 22.91 -1.46
C ALA A 184 -9.36 22.41 -1.02
N ILE A 185 -9.25 21.12 -0.66
CA ILE A 185 -7.98 20.48 -0.32
C ILE A 185 -7.02 20.48 -1.51
N GLU A 186 -7.51 20.12 -2.71
CA GLU A 186 -6.69 20.12 -3.93
C GLU A 186 -6.21 21.53 -4.32
N ARG A 187 -7.04 22.57 -4.12
CA ARG A 187 -6.59 23.96 -4.31
C ARG A 187 -5.50 24.36 -3.32
N LYS A 188 -5.67 24.01 -2.04
CA LYS A 188 -4.68 24.29 -1.01
C LYS A 188 -3.35 23.59 -1.31
N LEU A 189 -3.39 22.29 -1.62
CA LEU A 189 -2.20 21.52 -1.97
C LEU A 189 -1.48 22.10 -3.21
N ARG A 190 -2.23 22.55 -4.23
CA ARG A 190 -1.63 23.24 -5.39
C ARG A 190 -0.91 24.53 -4.98
N GLN A 191 -1.54 25.37 -4.17
CA GLN A 191 -0.91 26.60 -3.70
C GLN A 191 0.35 26.34 -2.85
N GLU A 192 0.31 25.30 -2.01
CA GLU A 192 1.50 24.87 -1.26
C GLU A 192 2.63 24.42 -2.19
N GLN A 193 2.33 23.62 -3.20
CA GLN A 193 3.31 23.17 -4.20
C GLN A 193 3.87 24.34 -5.02
N GLU A 194 3.04 25.28 -5.46
CA GLU A 194 3.46 26.50 -6.16
C GLU A 194 4.38 27.35 -5.27
N SER A 195 4.05 27.48 -3.99
CA SER A 195 4.89 28.21 -3.03
C SER A 195 6.25 27.53 -2.83
N LEU A 196 6.29 26.21 -2.68
CA LEU A 196 7.53 25.44 -2.58
C LEU A 196 8.36 25.53 -3.87
N GLU A 197 7.72 25.47 -5.03
CA GLU A 197 8.40 25.67 -6.31
C GLU A 197 9.01 27.07 -6.42
N TYR A 198 8.28 28.10 -5.99
CA TYR A 198 8.80 29.47 -5.97
C TYR A 198 10.03 29.61 -5.08
N VAL A 199 10.00 29.06 -3.87
CA VAL A 199 11.17 29.05 -2.95
C VAL A 199 12.34 28.31 -3.60
N PHE A 200 12.09 27.17 -4.22
CA PHE A 200 13.15 26.43 -4.92
C PHE A 200 13.73 27.23 -6.10
N ARG A 201 12.90 27.92 -6.88
CA ARG A 201 13.35 28.81 -7.96
C ARG A 201 14.20 29.96 -7.47
N LEU A 202 13.82 30.58 -6.33
CA LEU A 202 14.62 31.64 -5.70
C LEU A 202 15.99 31.11 -5.27
N THR A 203 16.03 30.01 -4.54
CA THR A 203 17.28 29.39 -4.10
C THR A 203 18.19 29.04 -5.28
N LYS A 204 17.60 28.50 -6.35
CA LYS A 204 18.34 28.19 -7.59
C LYS A 204 18.90 29.46 -8.25
N ALA A 205 18.11 30.53 -8.31
CA ALA A 205 18.56 31.79 -8.89
C ALA A 205 19.69 32.44 -8.05
N GLU A 206 19.61 32.38 -6.72
CA GLU A 206 20.66 32.83 -5.83
C GLU A 206 21.96 32.03 -6.01
N GLN A 207 21.87 30.70 -6.08
CA GLN A 207 23.02 29.84 -6.34
C GLN A 207 23.66 30.12 -7.72
N GLU A 208 22.83 30.34 -8.73
CA GLU A 208 23.33 30.65 -10.08
C GLU A 208 23.99 32.04 -10.13
N ALA A 209 23.43 33.05 -9.43
CA ALA A 209 24.05 34.35 -9.31
C ALA A 209 25.41 34.28 -8.58
N GLU A 210 25.50 33.53 -7.50
CA GLU A 210 26.76 33.32 -6.78
C GLU A 210 27.79 32.56 -7.64
N ARG A 211 27.34 31.54 -8.38
CA ARG A 211 28.19 30.82 -9.34
C ARG A 211 28.76 31.76 -10.41
N GLN A 212 27.90 32.63 -10.99
CA GLN A 212 28.33 33.61 -12.00
C GLN A 212 29.32 34.62 -11.43
N LYS A 213 29.10 35.06 -10.17
CA LYS A 213 30.01 35.95 -9.46
C LYS A 213 31.40 35.31 -9.27
N ILE A 214 31.44 34.06 -8.77
CA ILE A 214 32.66 33.29 -8.58
C ILE A 214 33.39 33.09 -9.91
N ASP A 215 32.65 32.78 -10.99
CA ASP A 215 33.23 32.62 -12.32
C ASP A 215 33.81 33.95 -12.84
N ALA A 216 33.09 35.07 -12.65
CA ALA A 216 33.57 36.38 -13.03
C ALA A 216 34.83 36.82 -12.23
N GLU A 217 34.85 36.60 -10.90
CA GLU A 217 35.99 36.82 -10.05
C GLU A 217 37.18 35.93 -10.44
N GLY A 218 36.94 34.66 -10.77
CA GLY A 218 37.95 33.74 -11.28
C GLY A 218 38.56 34.22 -12.59
N LYS A 219 37.73 34.65 -13.55
CA LYS A 219 38.20 35.23 -14.82
C LYS A 219 38.97 36.53 -14.62
N ALA A 220 38.50 37.43 -13.75
CA ALA A 220 39.19 38.67 -13.40
C ALA A 220 40.59 38.41 -12.78
N ASN A 221 40.67 37.44 -11.85
CA ASN A 221 41.92 37.02 -11.26
C ASN A 221 42.86 36.38 -12.26
N ALA A 222 42.36 35.50 -13.12
CA ALA A 222 43.14 34.88 -14.19
C ALA A 222 43.69 35.95 -15.15
N ASN A 223 42.85 36.89 -15.58
CA ASN A 223 43.29 37.99 -16.44
C ASN A 223 44.32 38.91 -15.75
N ARG A 224 44.18 39.17 -14.43
CA ARG A 224 45.16 39.98 -13.67
C ARG A 224 46.53 39.28 -13.60
N ILE A 225 46.52 37.97 -13.35
CA ILE A 225 47.76 37.15 -13.31
C ILE A 225 48.42 37.12 -14.72
N LEU A 226 47.62 36.91 -15.75
CA LEU A 226 48.09 36.94 -17.15
C LEU A 226 48.65 38.32 -17.51
N SER A 227 47.98 39.41 -17.19
CA SER A 227 48.44 40.77 -17.48
C SER A 227 49.73 41.09 -16.72
N ALA A 228 49.91 40.63 -15.48
CA ALA A 228 51.14 40.77 -14.74
C ALA A 228 52.30 39.96 -15.28
N SER A 229 52.02 38.86 -15.95
CA SER A 229 53.02 37.95 -16.59
C SER A 229 53.31 38.28 -18.08
N LEU A 230 52.46 39.09 -18.72
CA LEU A 230 52.61 39.47 -20.10
C LEU A 230 53.71 40.54 -20.26
N ASN A 231 54.86 40.09 -20.68
CA ASN A 231 55.95 40.94 -21.11
C ASN A 231 55.94 40.94 -22.68
N ASP A 232 56.41 42.02 -23.30
CA ASP A 232 56.48 42.13 -24.78
C ASP A 232 57.11 40.89 -25.48
N MET A 233 58.04 40.21 -24.80
CA MET A 233 58.68 39.00 -25.25
C MET A 233 57.70 37.80 -25.31
N VAL A 234 56.86 37.66 -24.32
CA VAL A 234 55.81 36.58 -24.22
C VAL A 234 54.71 36.80 -25.25
N LEU A 235 54.31 38.06 -25.50
CA LEU A 235 53.34 38.41 -26.54
C LEU A 235 53.87 38.08 -27.93
N ARG A 236 55.14 38.34 -28.23
CA ARG A 236 55.80 37.97 -29.49
C ARG A 236 55.87 36.44 -29.63
N GLU A 237 56.22 35.71 -28.58
CA GLU A 237 56.28 34.24 -28.61
C GLU A 237 54.90 33.62 -28.88
N LYS A 238 53.85 34.07 -28.19
CA LYS A 238 52.46 33.60 -28.45
C LYS A 238 51.97 34.01 -29.84
N GLY A 239 52.33 35.17 -30.34
CA GLY A 239 52.03 35.59 -31.72
C GLY A 239 52.70 34.65 -32.75
N ILE A 240 53.96 34.28 -32.53
CA ILE A 240 54.68 33.33 -33.38
C ILE A 240 54.04 31.93 -33.30
N GLN A 241 53.70 31.44 -32.10
CA GLN A 241 53.02 30.15 -31.94
C GLN A 241 51.67 30.13 -32.67
N ALA A 242 50.83 31.14 -32.50
CA ALA A 242 49.55 31.26 -33.20
C ALA A 242 49.72 31.29 -34.72
N THR A 243 50.73 31.93 -35.19
CA THR A 243 51.05 31.97 -36.65
C THR A 243 51.52 30.59 -37.17
N VAL A 244 52.29 29.85 -36.40
CA VAL A 244 52.67 28.46 -36.71
C VAL A 244 51.48 27.50 -36.69
N GLU A 245 50.57 27.65 -35.75
CA GLU A 245 49.33 26.84 -35.69
C GLU A 245 48.42 27.13 -36.88
N LEU A 246 48.25 28.40 -37.25
CA LEU A 246 47.54 28.82 -38.45
C LEU A 246 48.14 28.25 -39.71
N ALA A 247 49.50 28.27 -39.83
CA ALA A 247 50.20 27.69 -40.96
C ALA A 247 50.12 26.17 -41.09
N LYS A 248 49.84 25.47 -39.97
CA LYS A 248 49.63 24.01 -39.93
C LYS A 248 48.11 23.62 -40.13
N SER A 249 47.21 24.58 -40.14
CA SER A 249 45.80 24.30 -40.34
C SER A 249 45.50 23.92 -41.79
N PRO A 250 44.83 22.81 -42.09
CA PRO A 250 44.48 22.38 -43.45
C PRO A 250 43.51 23.31 -44.18
N ASN A 251 42.90 24.26 -43.46
CA ASN A 251 42.04 25.34 -44.00
C ASN A 251 42.85 26.65 -44.05
N SER A 252 43.82 26.76 -44.91
CA SER A 252 44.61 27.96 -45.10
C SER A 252 43.79 29.08 -45.72
N LYS A 253 43.33 29.99 -44.90
CA LYS A 253 42.87 31.32 -45.28
C LYS A 253 44.05 32.26 -45.17
N VAL A 254 44.29 33.10 -46.21
CA VAL A 254 45.35 34.07 -46.21
C VAL A 254 45.14 35.08 -45.05
N VAL A 255 46.08 35.06 -44.09
CA VAL A 255 46.08 36.02 -42.96
C VAL A 255 47.14 37.07 -43.29
N VAL A 256 46.70 38.28 -43.57
CA VAL A 256 47.63 39.44 -43.73
C VAL A 256 47.84 40.05 -42.36
N ILE A 257 49.01 39.90 -41.76
CA ILE A 257 49.37 40.53 -40.50
C ILE A 257 49.99 41.92 -40.86
N GLY A 258 49.21 42.97 -40.64
CA GLY A 258 49.69 44.33 -40.75
C GLY A 258 50.62 44.69 -39.60
N SER A 259 51.87 45.12 -39.89
CA SER A 259 52.79 45.73 -38.93
C SER A 259 52.51 47.21 -38.79
N GLY A 260 51.68 47.58 -37.79
CA GLY A 260 51.44 48.98 -37.38
C GLY A 260 51.27 49.06 -35.90
N ASP A 261 51.76 50.12 -35.26
CA ASP A 261 51.62 50.38 -33.82
C ASP A 261 50.18 50.28 -33.40
N GLY A 262 49.78 49.20 -32.65
CA GLY A 262 48.45 48.99 -32.14
C GLY A 262 47.45 48.23 -33.02
N GLY A 263 47.86 47.61 -34.15
CA GLY A 263 46.98 46.94 -35.11
C GLY A 263 46.50 45.57 -34.66
N MET A 264 45.19 45.37 -34.53
CA MET A 264 44.56 44.05 -34.47
C MET A 264 44.68 43.32 -35.83
N PRO A 265 44.92 42.03 -35.87
CA PRO A 265 44.93 41.26 -37.11
C PRO A 265 43.52 41.25 -37.75
N LEU A 266 43.43 41.74 -38.98
CA LEU A 266 42.21 41.66 -39.80
C LEU A 266 42.16 40.31 -40.48
N ILE A 267 41.20 39.50 -40.12
CA ILE A 267 40.91 38.22 -40.80
C ILE A 267 39.92 38.50 -41.93
N LEU A 268 40.35 38.51 -43.16
CA LEU A 268 39.48 38.54 -44.35
C LEU A 268 39.12 37.10 -44.71
N GLY A 269 37.90 36.70 -44.37
CA GLY A 269 37.30 35.46 -44.86
C GLY A 269 36.74 35.66 -46.27
N ASN A 270 37.14 34.79 -47.18
CA ASN A 270 36.51 34.72 -48.50
C ASN A 270 35.37 33.70 -48.46
N ASN A 271 34.21 34.08 -49.02
CA ASN A 271 33.04 33.24 -49.23
C ASN A 271 33.31 32.02 -50.06
#